data_c616ca805c457a0f44ee179d65961490
#
_entry.id   c616ca805c457a0f44ee179d65961490
#
_cell.length_a   1.000
_cell.length_b   1.000
_cell.length_c   1.000
_cell.angle_alpha   90.00
_cell.angle_beta   90.00
_cell.angle_gamma   90.00
#
_symmetry.space_group_name_H-M   'P 1'
#
loop_
_entity.id
_entity.type
_entity.pdbx_description
1 polymer ?
#
loop_
_entity_poly.entity_id
_entity_poly.type
_entity_poly.pdbx_seq_one_letter_code
_entity_poly.pdbx_strand_id
1 'polypeptide(L)'
;MPHDDGFARLFSEEKKFLLDLLPENKVYRISHIGSTAINFIAAKPIADILLETYSSACMEQICDILTENGYVCMSKTKGRISLNKGYTKNGYAEKVFHLHLRIKGDNDELYFRDYLNEKPEIAKSYEKLKLTLSEKYKYNRDAYTQSKTEFVSDITERAKKYFGNKYN
;
A
#
# COMPACT_ATOMS: atom_id res chain seq x y z
N MET A 1 12.50 9.47 5.47
CA MET A 1 13.38 8.60 6.28
C MET A 1 14.08 7.59 5.38
N PRO A 2 15.34 7.25 5.64
CA PRO A 2 15.99 6.14 4.95
C PRO A 2 15.22 4.84 5.15
N HIS A 3 15.43 3.88 4.26
CA HIS A 3 14.81 2.56 4.43
C HIS A 3 15.34 1.89 5.71
N ASP A 4 14.44 1.26 6.44
CA ASP A 4 14.73 0.64 7.75
C ASP A 4 13.98 -0.70 7.84
N ASP A 5 14.65 -1.71 8.36
CA ASP A 5 14.07 -3.04 8.62
C ASP A 5 12.89 -2.98 9.60
N GLY A 6 12.79 -1.91 10.38
CA GLY A 6 11.64 -1.64 11.23
C GLY A 6 10.31 -1.59 10.49
N PHE A 7 10.32 -1.19 9.21
CA PHE A 7 9.10 -1.17 8.40
C PHE A 7 8.55 -2.57 8.16
N ALA A 8 9.42 -3.54 7.90
CA ALA A 8 9.02 -4.92 7.72
C ALA A 8 8.45 -5.51 9.02
N ARG A 9 9.06 -5.17 10.15
CA ARG A 9 8.58 -5.59 11.48
C ARG A 9 7.21 -4.98 11.77
N LEU A 10 7.06 -3.69 11.51
CA LEU A 10 5.80 -2.97 11.70
C LEU A 10 4.67 -3.65 10.92
N PHE A 11 4.92 -3.97 9.65
CA PHE A 11 3.96 -4.69 8.81
C PHE A 11 3.66 -6.09 9.37
N SER A 12 4.69 -6.85 9.75
CA SER A 12 4.51 -8.22 10.26
C SER A 12 3.64 -8.27 11.50
N GLU A 13 3.84 -7.32 12.43
CA GLU A 13 3.02 -7.21 13.64
C GLU A 13 1.56 -6.90 13.30
N GLU A 14 1.33 -5.95 12.38
CA GLU A 14 -0.03 -5.60 11.97
C GLU A 14 -0.70 -6.73 11.19
N LYS A 15 0.04 -7.43 10.33
CA LYS A 15 -0.46 -8.61 9.62
C LYS A 15 -0.96 -9.67 10.59
N LYS A 16 -0.19 -9.93 11.66
CA LYS A 16 -0.59 -10.87 12.69
C LYS A 16 -1.88 -10.44 13.38
N PHE A 17 -1.96 -9.15 13.75
CA PHE A 17 -3.17 -8.58 14.34
C PHE A 17 -4.39 -8.77 13.42
N LEU A 18 -4.23 -8.50 12.12
CA LEU A 18 -5.30 -8.65 11.15
C LEU A 18 -5.73 -10.11 10.97
N LEU A 19 -4.77 -11.03 10.91
CA LEU A 19 -5.07 -12.46 10.78
C LEU A 19 -5.79 -13.01 12.01
N ASP A 20 -5.46 -12.51 13.20
CA ASP A 20 -6.15 -12.90 14.45
C ASP A 20 -7.55 -12.28 14.54
N LEU A 21 -7.74 -11.11 13.97
CA LEU A 21 -9.00 -10.35 14.04
C LEU A 21 -10.04 -10.81 13.00
N LEU A 22 -9.59 -11.04 11.77
CA LEU A 22 -10.48 -11.24 10.62
C LEU A 22 -10.81 -12.71 10.38
N PRO A 23 -12.04 -13.02 9.90
CA PRO A 23 -12.39 -14.39 9.53
C PRO A 23 -11.46 -14.92 8.43
N GLU A 24 -10.85 -16.05 8.67
CA GLU A 24 -9.89 -16.68 7.75
C GLU A 24 -10.47 -16.91 6.35
N ASN A 25 -11.73 -17.33 6.29
CA ASN A 25 -12.41 -17.63 5.03
C ASN A 25 -12.76 -16.39 4.19
N LYS A 26 -12.51 -15.19 4.71
CA LYS A 26 -12.77 -13.94 3.99
C LYS A 26 -11.50 -13.25 3.52
N VAL A 27 -10.34 -13.65 4.01
CA VAL A 27 -9.05 -13.07 3.68
C VAL A 27 -8.35 -13.96 2.67
N TYR A 28 -8.06 -13.42 1.49
CA TYR A 28 -7.29 -14.12 0.46
C TYR A 28 -5.79 -13.93 0.66
N ARG A 29 -5.35 -12.69 0.85
CA ARG A 29 -3.93 -12.38 1.02
C ARG A 29 -3.76 -11.02 1.72
N ILE A 30 -2.74 -10.91 2.56
CA ILE A 30 -2.31 -9.65 3.19
C ILE A 30 -0.85 -9.41 2.80
N SER A 31 -0.56 -8.27 2.18
CA SER A 31 0.77 -7.97 1.64
C SER A 31 1.24 -6.57 2.03
N HIS A 32 2.55 -6.44 2.24
CA HIS A 32 3.21 -5.15 2.45
C HIS A 32 3.46 -4.50 1.09
N ILE A 33 2.95 -3.30 0.89
CA ILE A 33 3.11 -2.54 -0.35
C ILE A 33 3.60 -1.12 -0.04
N GLY A 34 3.72 -0.30 -1.07
CA GLY A 34 4.13 1.10 -0.94
C GLY A 34 5.63 1.25 -0.72
N SER A 35 6.06 2.48 -0.45
CA SER A 35 7.49 2.81 -0.37
C SER A 35 8.24 2.09 0.75
N THR A 36 7.57 1.80 1.88
CA THR A 36 8.21 1.06 2.98
C THR A 36 8.45 -0.41 2.66
N ALA A 37 7.79 -0.95 1.64
CA ALA A 37 7.98 -2.32 1.15
C ALA A 37 9.04 -2.42 0.06
N ILE A 38 9.59 -1.30 -0.40
CA ILE A 38 10.61 -1.25 -1.44
C ILE A 38 11.95 -0.95 -0.80
N ASN A 39 12.88 -1.88 -0.94
CA ASN A 39 14.26 -1.70 -0.48
C ASN A 39 14.91 -0.57 -1.27
N PHE A 40 15.97 0.01 -0.75
CA PHE A 40 16.81 1.01 -1.41
C PHE A 40 16.24 2.41 -1.53
N ILE A 41 15.00 2.69 -1.09
CA ILE A 41 14.44 4.05 -1.17
C ILE A 41 13.99 4.55 0.20
N ALA A 42 14.03 5.88 0.36
CA ALA A 42 13.50 6.53 1.55
C ALA A 42 11.97 6.53 1.53
N ALA A 43 11.37 6.47 2.70
CA ALA A 43 9.92 6.44 2.84
C ALA A 43 9.48 7.17 4.12
N LYS A 44 8.24 7.63 4.13
CA LYS A 44 7.59 8.10 5.34
C LYS A 44 7.32 6.89 6.26
N PRO A 45 7.27 7.06 7.59
CA PRO A 45 7.06 5.95 8.53
C PRO A 45 5.59 5.50 8.56
N ILE A 46 5.07 5.13 7.41
CA ILE A 46 3.71 4.65 7.22
C ILE A 46 3.78 3.31 6.49
N ALA A 47 3.18 2.27 7.08
CA ALA A 47 3.10 0.98 6.42
C ALA A 47 1.83 0.90 5.58
N ASP A 48 1.99 0.68 4.29
CA ASP A 48 0.87 0.43 3.38
C ASP A 48 0.62 -1.07 3.28
N ILE A 49 -0.64 -1.45 3.44
CA ILE A 49 -1.08 -2.85 3.46
C ILE A 49 -2.09 -3.07 2.34
N LEU A 50 -1.89 -4.12 1.55
CA LEU A 50 -2.88 -4.59 0.59
C LEU A 50 -3.56 -5.83 1.15
N LEU A 51 -4.87 -5.74 1.39
CA LEU A 51 -5.68 -6.85 1.85
C LEU A 51 -6.63 -7.26 0.72
N GLU A 52 -6.43 -8.47 0.19
CA GLU A 52 -7.27 -9.01 -0.86
C GLU A 52 -8.32 -9.94 -0.25
N THR A 53 -9.57 -9.79 -0.70
CA THR A 53 -10.71 -10.61 -0.28
C THR A 53 -11.41 -11.21 -1.49
N TYR A 54 -12.40 -12.07 -1.26
CA TYR A 54 -13.00 -12.88 -2.32
C TYR A 54 -14.17 -12.21 -3.05
N SER A 55 -14.91 -11.29 -2.38
CA SER A 55 -16.11 -10.69 -2.95
C SER A 55 -16.44 -9.35 -2.32
N SER A 56 -17.36 -8.62 -2.94
CA SER A 56 -17.84 -7.33 -2.39
C SER A 56 -18.52 -7.51 -1.02
N ALA A 57 -19.23 -8.62 -0.83
CA ALA A 57 -19.86 -8.91 0.46
C ALA A 57 -18.81 -9.14 1.55
N CYS A 58 -17.74 -9.86 1.25
CA CYS A 58 -16.62 -10.03 2.18
C CYS A 58 -15.93 -8.70 2.48
N MET A 59 -15.75 -7.83 1.47
CA MET A 59 -15.18 -6.49 1.67
C MET A 59 -15.95 -5.68 2.70
N GLU A 60 -17.27 -5.64 2.58
CA GLU A 60 -18.11 -4.88 3.51
C GLU A 60 -18.00 -5.42 4.93
N GLN A 61 -17.99 -6.73 5.09
CA GLN A 61 -17.87 -7.36 6.40
C GLN A 61 -16.50 -7.07 7.03
N ILE A 62 -15.43 -7.16 6.24
CA ILE A 62 -14.07 -6.84 6.70
C ILE A 62 -13.98 -5.35 7.07
N CYS A 63 -14.55 -4.47 6.26
CA CYS A 63 -14.56 -3.03 6.52
C CYS A 63 -15.24 -2.73 7.87
N ASP A 64 -16.36 -3.35 8.14
CA ASP A 64 -17.08 -3.17 9.41
C ASP A 64 -16.24 -3.63 10.61
N ILE A 65 -15.61 -4.79 10.52
CA ILE A 65 -14.73 -5.29 11.58
C ILE A 65 -13.55 -4.35 11.81
N LEU A 66 -12.92 -3.88 10.74
CA LEU A 66 -11.76 -2.98 10.84
C LEU A 66 -12.15 -1.65 11.47
N THR A 67 -13.29 -1.08 11.10
CA THR A 67 -13.74 0.22 11.66
C THR A 67 -14.12 0.09 13.13
N GLU A 68 -14.52 -1.08 13.58
CA GLU A 68 -14.78 -1.36 15.00
C GLU A 68 -13.49 -1.58 15.80
N ASN A 69 -12.35 -1.75 15.11
CA ASN A 69 -11.07 -2.13 15.75
C ASN A 69 -9.92 -1.16 15.41
N GLY A 70 -10.20 0.11 15.34
CA GLY A 70 -9.17 1.15 15.27
C GLY A 70 -8.88 1.72 13.88
N TYR A 71 -9.48 1.18 12.84
CA TYR A 71 -9.36 1.72 11.49
C TYR A 71 -10.47 2.74 11.21
N VAL A 72 -10.15 3.72 10.37
CA VAL A 72 -11.10 4.74 9.89
C VAL A 72 -11.22 4.60 8.37
N CYS A 73 -12.46 4.47 7.88
CA CYS A 73 -12.69 4.40 6.44
C CYS A 73 -12.49 5.79 5.83
N MET A 74 -11.53 5.90 4.91
CA MET A 74 -11.18 7.16 4.26
C MET A 74 -11.89 7.35 2.92
N SER A 75 -12.08 6.25 2.17
CA SER A 75 -12.81 6.29 0.90
C SER A 75 -13.40 4.92 0.60
N LYS A 76 -14.52 4.93 -0.10
CA LYS A 76 -15.21 3.71 -0.49
C LYS A 76 -15.74 3.89 -1.91
N THR A 77 -15.19 3.11 -2.84
CA THR A 77 -15.65 3.04 -4.22
C THR A 77 -15.97 1.59 -4.55
N LYS A 78 -16.53 1.34 -5.72
CA LYS A 78 -16.83 -0.03 -6.14
C LYS A 78 -15.54 -0.84 -6.27
N GLY A 79 -15.39 -1.87 -5.44
CA GLY A 79 -14.25 -2.77 -5.46
C GLY A 79 -13.00 -2.28 -4.76
N ARG A 80 -13.02 -1.09 -4.15
CA ARG A 80 -11.86 -0.53 -3.43
C ARG A 80 -12.29 0.26 -2.21
N ILE A 81 -11.73 -0.10 -1.05
CA ILE A 81 -11.95 0.63 0.19
C ILE A 81 -10.57 0.97 0.78
N SER A 82 -10.39 2.22 1.19
CA SER A 82 -9.17 2.67 1.84
C SER A 82 -9.45 3.01 3.28
N LEU A 83 -8.64 2.45 4.20
CA LEU A 83 -8.77 2.67 5.63
C LEU A 83 -7.42 3.07 6.22
N ASN A 84 -7.45 3.93 7.23
CA ASN A 84 -6.24 4.37 7.92
C ASN A 84 -6.33 4.08 9.41
N LYS A 85 -5.18 3.85 10.04
CA LYS A 85 -5.05 3.67 11.48
C LYS A 85 -3.81 4.40 11.97
N GLY A 86 -3.90 5.01 13.18
CA GLY A 86 -2.77 5.70 13.79
C GLY A 86 -2.81 7.21 13.64
N TYR A 87 -3.85 7.79 13.08
CA TYR A 87 -4.05 9.24 13.08
C TYR A 87 -4.82 9.65 14.33
N THR A 88 -4.34 10.68 15.04
CA THR A 88 -4.94 11.17 16.26
C THR A 88 -5.25 12.67 16.12
N LYS A 89 -6.02 13.24 17.08
CA LYS A 89 -6.32 14.68 17.11
C LYS A 89 -5.05 15.54 17.24
N ASN A 90 -3.99 14.96 17.82
CA ASN A 90 -2.72 15.64 18.06
C ASN A 90 -1.64 15.29 17.06
N GLY A 91 -2.01 14.69 15.91
CA GLY A 91 -1.11 14.26 14.85
C GLY A 91 -1.06 12.74 14.69
N TYR A 92 0.13 12.22 14.38
CA TYR A 92 0.32 10.79 14.13
C TYR A 92 0.59 10.05 15.44
N ALA A 93 0.02 8.85 15.56
CA ALA A 93 0.49 7.88 16.55
C ALA A 93 1.89 7.40 16.15
N GLU A 94 2.54 6.64 17.03
CA GLU A 94 3.84 6.04 16.76
C GLU A 94 3.81 5.10 15.56
N LYS A 95 2.69 4.39 15.38
CA LYS A 95 2.48 3.44 14.29
C LYS A 95 1.31 3.88 13.43
N VAL A 96 1.56 4.09 12.12
CA VAL A 96 0.54 4.53 11.16
C VAL A 96 0.46 3.53 10.02
N PHE A 97 -0.78 3.17 9.68
CA PHE A 97 -1.07 2.21 8.62
C PHE A 97 -2.08 2.77 7.64
N HIS A 98 -1.84 2.53 6.35
CA HIS A 98 -2.81 2.72 5.28
C HIS A 98 -3.17 1.34 4.73
N LEU A 99 -4.42 0.93 4.87
CA LEU A 99 -4.89 -0.37 4.39
C LEU A 99 -5.75 -0.19 3.15
N HIS A 100 -5.37 -0.90 2.10
CA HIS A 100 -6.08 -0.91 0.83
C HIS A 100 -6.81 -2.25 0.71
N LEU A 101 -8.13 -2.21 0.86
CA LEU A 101 -8.98 -3.39 0.80
C LEU A 101 -9.48 -3.56 -0.64
N ARG A 102 -9.17 -4.69 -1.24
CA ARG A 102 -9.41 -4.99 -2.65
C ARG A 102 -10.00 -6.38 -2.83
N ILE A 103 -10.62 -6.59 -3.98
CA ILE A 103 -11.03 -7.93 -4.40
C ILE A 103 -9.81 -8.65 -4.98
N LYS A 104 -9.71 -9.94 -4.73
CA LYS A 104 -8.68 -10.82 -5.27
C LYS A 104 -8.40 -10.54 -6.74
N GLY A 105 -7.14 -10.34 -7.08
CA GLY A 105 -6.70 -10.03 -8.45
C GLY A 105 -6.47 -8.54 -8.71
N ASP A 106 -7.00 -7.64 -7.89
CA ASP A 106 -6.70 -6.21 -7.95
C ASP A 106 -5.45 -5.92 -7.11
N ASN A 107 -4.28 -6.25 -7.66
CA ASN A 107 -3.03 -6.34 -6.91
C ASN A 107 -1.80 -5.85 -7.70
N ASP A 108 -1.98 -4.88 -8.56
CA ASP A 108 -0.89 -4.31 -9.36
C ASP A 108 0.29 -3.83 -8.51
N GLU A 109 0.02 -3.39 -7.29
CA GLU A 109 1.03 -2.91 -6.34
C GLU A 109 2.05 -3.99 -5.98
N LEU A 110 1.67 -5.27 -6.02
CA LEU A 110 2.59 -6.38 -5.76
C LEU A 110 3.64 -6.52 -6.87
N TYR A 111 3.21 -6.36 -8.13
CA TYR A 111 4.10 -6.39 -9.27
C TYR A 111 5.08 -5.22 -9.26
N PHE A 112 4.57 -4.02 -9.00
CA PHE A 112 5.35 -2.81 -8.88
C PHE A 112 6.41 -2.96 -7.78
N ARG A 113 6.01 -3.39 -6.58
CA ARG A 113 6.89 -3.62 -5.45
C ARG A 113 8.04 -4.58 -5.81
N ASP A 114 7.69 -5.74 -6.35
CA ASP A 114 8.67 -6.79 -6.64
C ASP A 114 9.64 -6.35 -7.73
N TYR A 115 9.14 -5.65 -8.74
CA TYR A 115 9.98 -5.16 -9.83
C TYR A 115 11.02 -4.15 -9.33
N LEU A 116 10.61 -3.22 -8.47
CA LEU A 116 11.53 -2.25 -7.91
C LEU A 116 12.53 -2.90 -6.94
N ASN A 117 12.12 -3.94 -6.22
CA ASN A 117 13.05 -4.67 -5.36
C ASN A 117 14.09 -5.46 -6.16
N GLU A 118 13.77 -5.90 -7.37
CA GLU A 118 14.74 -6.55 -8.27
C GLU A 118 15.57 -5.57 -9.10
N LYS A 119 15.10 -4.34 -9.25
CA LYS A 119 15.72 -3.30 -10.10
C LYS A 119 16.06 -2.06 -9.28
N PRO A 120 17.17 -2.09 -8.50
CA PRO A 120 17.54 -0.96 -7.63
C PRO A 120 17.65 0.37 -8.37
N GLU A 121 18.09 0.37 -9.62
CA GLU A 121 18.22 1.57 -10.45
C GLU A 121 16.86 2.21 -10.74
N ILE A 122 15.83 1.38 -10.93
CA ILE A 122 14.46 1.85 -11.15
C ILE A 122 13.87 2.35 -9.84
N ALA A 123 14.14 1.67 -8.72
CA ALA A 123 13.73 2.11 -7.40
C ALA A 123 14.31 3.51 -7.09
N LYS A 124 15.57 3.74 -7.40
CA LYS A 124 16.21 5.05 -7.22
C LYS A 124 15.63 6.11 -8.15
N SER A 125 15.27 5.74 -9.37
CA SER A 125 14.58 6.66 -10.28
C SER A 125 13.22 7.07 -9.74
N TYR A 126 12.49 6.14 -9.12
CA TYR A 126 11.20 6.41 -8.48
C TYR A 126 11.37 7.35 -7.29
N GLU A 127 12.35 7.09 -6.43
CA GLU A 127 12.66 7.95 -5.29
C GLU A 127 12.96 9.39 -5.75
N LYS A 128 13.82 9.54 -6.75
CA LYS A 128 14.18 10.82 -7.33
C LYS A 128 12.98 11.53 -7.93
N LEU A 129 12.14 10.80 -8.64
CA LEU A 129 10.91 11.35 -9.23
C LEU A 129 9.99 11.92 -8.14
N LYS A 130 9.77 11.17 -7.05
CA LYS A 130 8.92 11.63 -5.95
C LYS A 130 9.46 12.90 -5.31
N LEU A 131 10.77 13.00 -5.09
CA LEU A 131 11.40 14.18 -4.54
C LEU A 131 11.25 15.37 -5.48
N THR A 132 11.52 15.18 -6.77
CA THR A 132 11.40 16.22 -7.78
C THR A 132 9.96 16.74 -7.90
N LEU A 133 9.00 15.82 -7.95
CA LEU A 133 7.58 16.18 -8.04
C LEU A 133 7.08 16.85 -6.76
N SER A 134 7.57 16.43 -5.61
CA SER A 134 7.23 17.02 -4.32
C SER A 134 7.65 18.50 -4.26
N GLU A 135 8.80 18.84 -4.81
CA GLU A 135 9.26 20.24 -4.91
C GLU A 135 8.50 21.02 -5.98
N LYS A 136 8.35 20.43 -7.17
CA LYS A 136 7.70 21.08 -8.31
C LYS A 136 6.23 21.38 -8.05
N TYR A 137 5.52 20.45 -7.42
CA TYR A 137 4.09 20.54 -7.19
C TYR A 137 3.77 20.66 -5.70
N LYS A 138 4.60 21.37 -4.95
CA LYS A 138 4.45 21.55 -3.50
C LYS A 138 3.04 21.99 -3.08
N TYR A 139 2.38 22.79 -3.92
CA TYR A 139 1.04 23.32 -3.67
C TYR A 139 -0.02 22.79 -4.65
N ASN A 140 0.32 21.82 -5.48
CA ASN A 140 -0.62 21.22 -6.45
C ASN A 140 -0.57 19.69 -6.35
N ARG A 141 -1.39 19.17 -5.45
CA ARG A 141 -1.46 17.73 -5.18
C ARG A 141 -1.94 16.92 -6.38
N ASP A 142 -2.88 17.45 -7.17
CA ASP A 142 -3.43 16.75 -8.33
C ASP A 142 -2.37 16.55 -9.42
N ALA A 143 -1.57 17.58 -9.71
CA ALA A 143 -0.49 17.47 -10.67
C ALA A 143 0.61 16.52 -10.20
N TYR A 144 0.92 16.52 -8.90
CA TYR A 144 1.85 15.57 -8.29
C TYR A 144 1.37 14.14 -8.50
N THR A 145 0.13 13.87 -8.13
CA THR A 145 -0.47 12.54 -8.21
C THR A 145 -0.53 12.05 -9.65
N GLN A 146 -0.94 12.89 -10.60
CA GLN A 146 -1.03 12.53 -12.00
C GLN A 146 0.32 12.17 -12.59
N SER A 147 1.34 12.98 -12.33
CA SER A 147 2.71 12.73 -12.83
C SER A 147 3.30 11.45 -12.24
N LYS A 148 3.07 11.20 -10.96
CA LYS A 148 3.49 9.98 -10.29
C LYS A 148 2.76 8.76 -10.87
N THR A 149 1.46 8.87 -11.14
CA THR A 149 0.63 7.78 -11.67
C THR A 149 1.12 7.31 -13.03
N GLU A 150 1.53 8.21 -13.91
CA GLU A 150 2.08 7.85 -15.22
C GLU A 150 3.31 6.96 -15.10
N PHE A 151 4.25 7.33 -14.22
CA PHE A 151 5.45 6.54 -13.96
C PHE A 151 5.08 5.16 -13.37
N VAL A 152 4.23 5.14 -12.36
CA VAL A 152 3.80 3.91 -11.69
C VAL A 152 3.10 2.98 -12.69
N SER A 153 2.24 3.51 -13.55
CA SER A 153 1.52 2.74 -14.56
C SER A 153 2.49 2.09 -15.57
N ASP A 154 3.47 2.85 -16.07
CA ASP A 154 4.48 2.32 -17.00
C ASP A 154 5.30 1.20 -16.37
N ILE A 155 5.78 1.42 -15.16
CA ILE A 155 6.60 0.42 -14.45
C ILE A 155 5.76 -0.81 -14.10
N THR A 156 4.52 -0.64 -13.70
CA THR A 156 3.62 -1.76 -13.41
C THR A 156 3.40 -2.63 -14.64
N GLU A 157 3.22 -2.03 -15.80
CA GLU A 157 3.07 -2.76 -17.07
C GLU A 157 4.33 -3.57 -17.38
N ARG A 158 5.51 -2.97 -17.22
CA ARG A 158 6.78 -3.68 -17.38
C ARG A 158 6.93 -4.82 -16.39
N ALA A 159 6.55 -4.61 -15.14
CA ALA A 159 6.60 -5.61 -14.09
C ALA A 159 5.71 -6.82 -14.43
N LYS A 160 4.51 -6.58 -14.90
CA LYS A 160 3.58 -7.64 -15.28
C LYS A 160 4.10 -8.47 -16.45
N LYS A 161 4.75 -7.84 -17.43
CA LYS A 161 5.41 -8.54 -18.52
C LYS A 161 6.59 -9.38 -18.02
N TYR A 162 7.35 -8.85 -17.07
CA TYR A 162 8.52 -9.49 -16.51
C TYR A 162 8.16 -10.73 -15.67
N PHE A 163 7.17 -10.59 -14.77
CA PHE A 163 6.78 -11.65 -13.83
C PHE A 163 5.69 -12.59 -14.36
N GLY A 164 4.93 -12.19 -15.39
CA GLY A 164 3.78 -12.96 -15.86
C GLY A 164 2.68 -13.02 -14.80
N ASN A 165 2.10 -14.20 -14.61
CA ASN A 165 0.97 -14.40 -13.70
C ASN A 165 1.41 -14.72 -12.25
N LYS A 166 2.44 -14.06 -11.73
CA LYS A 166 3.00 -14.34 -10.42
C LYS A 166 1.96 -14.31 -9.29
N TYR A 167 0.99 -13.39 -9.36
CA TYR A 167 -0.04 -13.20 -8.32
C TYR A 167 -1.46 -13.51 -8.79
N ASN A 168 -1.62 -14.00 -10.00
CA ASN A 168 -2.94 -14.29 -10.56
C ASN A 168 -3.04 -15.67 -11.18
#